data_619f40748f43d2e5dbdf790c9b3f2e9b
#
_entry.id   619f40748f43d2e5dbdf790c9b3f2e9b
#
_cell.length_a   1.000
_cell.length_b   1.000
_cell.length_c   1.000
_cell.angle_alpha   90.00
_cell.angle_beta   90.00
_cell.angle_gamma   90.00
#
_symmetry.space_group_name_H-M   'P 1'
#
loop_
_entity.id
_entity.type
_entity.pdbx_description
1 polymer ?
#
loop_
_entity_poly.entity_id
_entity_poly.type
_entity_poly.pdbx_seq_one_letter_code
_entity_poly.pdbx_strand_id
1 'polypeptide(L)'
;MNPYETLGLAPAATDHQIKVAYRKLAKATHPDGHPDMDGTQFADVAKAYAILMDPEARKRFDETGSVDDVAPLTVRQHMITSIVALFNAALAAEAQRGTSLQHFDLMDVMRQNMKANLEKSRQQLNAFRKSVADRQVLLKRISRKDDGENLFADIIKQQLPELERLRTEADMSVRAMEMAMDELGHYKSEVELIQAVQMMQFGGMFSNQTGNSSVFTFR
;
A
#
# COMPACT_ATOMS: atom_id res chain seq x y z
N MET A 1 -12.60 -1.05 -23.27
CA MET A 1 -12.48 0.43 -23.20
C MET A 1 -11.09 0.82 -23.67
N ASN A 2 -10.92 1.78 -24.59
CA ASN A 2 -9.59 2.28 -24.97
C ASN A 2 -9.32 3.59 -24.21
N PRO A 3 -8.31 3.63 -23.31
CA PRO A 3 -8.07 4.81 -22.48
C PRO A 3 -7.65 6.06 -23.29
N TYR A 4 -6.97 5.90 -24.42
CA TYR A 4 -6.65 7.03 -25.29
C TYR A 4 -7.89 7.61 -25.97
N GLU A 5 -8.77 6.76 -26.48
CA GLU A 5 -10.04 7.18 -27.09
C GLU A 5 -10.97 7.82 -26.05
N THR A 6 -11.01 7.28 -24.83
CA THR A 6 -11.81 7.84 -23.73
C THR A 6 -11.37 9.26 -23.38
N LEU A 7 -10.07 9.56 -23.44
CA LEU A 7 -9.55 10.92 -23.23
C LEU A 7 -9.47 11.76 -24.51
N GLY A 8 -9.85 11.20 -25.67
CA GLY A 8 -9.75 11.89 -26.97
C GLY A 8 -8.31 12.17 -27.39
N LEU A 9 -7.38 11.24 -27.10
CA LEU A 9 -5.95 11.39 -27.34
C LEU A 9 -5.43 10.33 -28.33
N ALA A 10 -4.32 10.62 -28.98
CA ALA A 10 -3.57 9.63 -29.74
C ALA A 10 -2.64 8.79 -28.83
N PRO A 11 -2.26 7.56 -29.22
CA PRO A 11 -1.36 6.72 -28.42
C PRO A 11 0.00 7.35 -28.09
N ALA A 12 0.47 8.29 -28.91
CA ALA A 12 1.72 9.04 -28.70
C ALA A 12 1.56 10.26 -27.77
N ALA A 13 0.43 10.41 -27.05
CA ALA A 13 0.18 11.53 -26.18
C ALA A 13 1.19 11.60 -25.03
N THR A 14 1.66 12.82 -24.76
CA THR A 14 2.55 13.11 -23.61
C THR A 14 1.78 13.16 -22.31
N ASP A 15 2.46 12.99 -21.17
CA ASP A 15 1.85 13.10 -19.84
C ASP A 15 1.17 14.46 -19.62
N HIS A 16 1.71 15.53 -20.22
CA HIS A 16 1.10 16.84 -20.15
C HIS A 16 -0.25 16.86 -20.91
N GLN A 17 -0.32 16.28 -22.09
CA GLN A 17 -1.56 16.19 -22.88
C GLN A 17 -2.61 15.33 -22.15
N ILE A 18 -2.20 14.23 -21.52
CA ILE A 18 -3.08 13.36 -20.73
C ILE A 18 -3.67 14.16 -19.55
N LYS A 19 -2.85 14.91 -18.81
CA LYS A 19 -3.32 15.77 -17.70
C LYS A 19 -4.28 16.85 -18.16
N VAL A 20 -4.03 17.50 -19.29
CA VAL A 20 -4.91 18.55 -19.83
C VAL A 20 -6.24 17.98 -20.27
N ALA A 21 -6.23 16.87 -21.02
CA ALA A 21 -7.45 16.18 -21.48
C ALA A 21 -8.30 15.72 -20.29
N TYR A 22 -7.67 15.09 -19.30
CA TYR A 22 -8.35 14.68 -18.06
C TYR A 22 -9.05 15.84 -17.36
N ARG A 23 -8.35 16.96 -17.11
CA ARG A 23 -8.93 18.12 -16.42
C ARG A 23 -10.16 18.68 -17.18
N LYS A 24 -10.07 18.73 -18.51
CA LYS A 24 -11.17 19.20 -19.37
C LYS A 24 -12.38 18.26 -19.27
N LEU A 25 -12.17 16.96 -19.42
CA LEU A 25 -13.24 15.97 -19.39
C LEU A 25 -13.79 15.78 -17.97
N ALA A 26 -12.96 15.73 -16.95
CA ALA A 26 -13.38 15.62 -15.55
C ALA A 26 -14.29 16.78 -15.16
N LYS A 27 -13.97 18.02 -15.59
CA LYS A 27 -14.83 19.18 -15.36
C LYS A 27 -16.16 19.08 -16.12
N ALA A 28 -16.16 18.49 -17.30
CA ALA A 28 -17.37 18.36 -18.13
C ALA A 28 -18.29 17.20 -17.69
N THR A 29 -17.74 16.19 -16.99
CA THR A 29 -18.49 14.98 -16.58
C THR A 29 -18.66 14.87 -15.06
N HIS A 30 -18.22 15.87 -14.28
CA HIS A 30 -18.32 15.83 -12.83
C HIS A 30 -19.78 15.88 -12.37
N PRO A 31 -20.22 14.98 -11.47
CA PRO A 31 -21.61 14.89 -11.03
C PRO A 31 -22.11 16.17 -10.33
N ASP A 32 -21.23 16.94 -9.66
CA ASP A 32 -21.62 18.22 -9.02
C ASP A 32 -21.98 19.31 -10.04
N GLY A 33 -21.41 19.24 -11.26
CA GLY A 33 -21.72 20.20 -12.33
C GLY A 33 -22.81 19.75 -13.28
N HIS A 34 -23.13 18.46 -13.30
CA HIS A 34 -24.10 17.85 -14.20
C HIS A 34 -24.88 16.73 -13.50
N PRO A 35 -25.83 17.08 -12.61
CA PRO A 35 -26.56 16.10 -11.79
C PRO A 35 -27.43 15.14 -12.63
N ASP A 36 -27.70 15.45 -13.89
CA ASP A 36 -28.46 14.61 -14.81
C ASP A 36 -27.60 13.54 -15.54
N MET A 37 -26.27 13.58 -15.40
CA MET A 37 -25.38 12.55 -15.94
C MET A 37 -25.19 11.43 -14.91
N ASP A 38 -25.36 10.19 -15.39
CA ASP A 38 -24.91 9.06 -14.60
C ASP A 38 -23.38 9.14 -14.43
N GLY A 39 -22.85 8.92 -13.24
CA GLY A 39 -21.41 9.07 -12.97
C GLY A 39 -20.49 8.10 -13.74
N THR A 40 -21.02 7.30 -14.66
CA THR A 40 -20.28 6.29 -15.44
C THR A 40 -19.24 6.94 -16.35
N GLN A 41 -19.58 8.04 -17.02
CA GLN A 41 -18.65 8.77 -17.88
C GLN A 41 -17.47 9.35 -17.10
N PHE A 42 -17.73 9.91 -15.91
CA PHE A 42 -16.68 10.41 -15.03
C PHE A 42 -15.77 9.27 -14.56
N ALA A 43 -16.35 8.12 -14.19
CA ALA A 43 -15.60 6.93 -13.77
C ALA A 43 -14.71 6.40 -14.89
N ASP A 44 -15.21 6.39 -16.13
CA ASP A 44 -14.43 5.99 -17.32
C ASP A 44 -13.27 6.95 -17.61
N VAL A 45 -13.51 8.25 -17.52
CA VAL A 45 -12.49 9.29 -17.68
C VAL A 45 -11.40 9.17 -16.60
N ALA A 46 -11.81 8.95 -15.32
CA ALA A 46 -10.89 8.77 -14.22
C ALA A 46 -10.06 7.48 -14.36
N LYS A 47 -10.70 6.37 -14.82
CA LYS A 47 -10.03 5.10 -15.06
C LYS A 47 -9.03 5.22 -16.22
N ALA A 48 -9.40 5.88 -17.32
CA ALA A 48 -8.52 6.13 -18.46
C ALA A 48 -7.29 6.94 -18.06
N TYR A 49 -7.47 7.99 -17.25
CA TYR A 49 -6.39 8.81 -16.73
C TYR A 49 -5.44 8.00 -15.84
N ALA A 50 -5.98 7.19 -14.94
CA ALA A 50 -5.19 6.35 -14.04
C ALA A 50 -4.29 5.37 -14.82
N ILE A 51 -4.82 4.74 -15.88
CA ILE A 51 -4.06 3.81 -16.72
C ILE A 51 -2.93 4.53 -17.48
N LEU A 52 -3.21 5.68 -18.08
CA LEU A 52 -2.25 6.39 -18.94
C LEU A 52 -1.19 7.15 -18.16
N MET A 53 -1.45 7.49 -16.90
CA MET A 53 -0.49 8.14 -15.99
C MET A 53 0.42 7.18 -15.25
N ASP A 54 0.09 5.91 -15.23
CA ASP A 54 0.96 4.86 -14.70
C ASP A 54 1.81 4.28 -15.84
N PRO A 55 3.14 4.46 -15.84
CA PRO A 55 3.99 4.01 -16.93
C PRO A 55 3.91 2.51 -17.21
N GLU A 56 3.73 1.68 -16.14
CA GLU A 56 3.61 0.23 -16.30
C GLU A 56 2.24 -0.19 -16.82
N ALA A 57 1.17 0.46 -16.35
CA ALA A 57 -0.18 0.21 -16.84
C ALA A 57 -0.32 0.64 -18.30
N ARG A 58 0.23 1.82 -18.65
CA ARG A 58 0.27 2.32 -20.01
C ARG A 58 1.05 1.39 -20.93
N LYS A 59 2.24 0.97 -20.53
CA LYS A 59 3.06 0.02 -21.31
C LYS A 59 2.34 -1.29 -21.55
N ARG A 60 1.69 -1.86 -20.52
CA ARG A 60 0.89 -3.10 -20.69
C ARG A 60 -0.27 -2.90 -21.65
N PHE A 61 -0.98 -1.78 -21.54
CA PHE A 61 -2.06 -1.48 -22.48
C PHE A 61 -1.53 -1.34 -23.92
N ASP A 62 -0.41 -0.64 -24.10
CA ASP A 62 0.23 -0.47 -25.41
C ASP A 62 0.71 -1.79 -26.03
N GLU A 63 1.13 -2.76 -25.18
CA GLU A 63 1.59 -4.10 -25.63
C GLU A 63 0.44 -5.08 -25.88
N THR A 64 -0.63 -5.03 -25.07
CA THR A 64 -1.70 -6.06 -25.09
C THR A 64 -3.02 -5.58 -25.68
N GLY A 65 -3.24 -4.26 -25.76
CA GLY A 65 -4.52 -3.66 -26.13
C GLY A 65 -5.66 -3.94 -25.14
N SER A 66 -5.38 -4.64 -24.05
CA SER A 66 -6.37 -5.05 -23.05
C SER A 66 -6.35 -4.12 -21.83
N VAL A 67 -7.54 -3.65 -21.49
CA VAL A 67 -7.85 -2.95 -20.25
C VAL A 67 -8.49 -3.91 -19.24
N ASP A 68 -8.63 -5.17 -19.66
CA ASP A 68 -9.24 -6.22 -18.87
C ASP A 68 -8.29 -6.61 -17.72
N ASP A 69 -8.74 -6.29 -16.71
CA ASP A 69 -8.72 -6.59 -15.31
C ASP A 69 -8.91 -5.26 -14.63
N VAL A 70 -9.91 -5.18 -13.79
CA VAL A 70 -10.16 -4.11 -12.83
C VAL A 70 -8.84 -3.40 -12.62
N ALA A 71 -8.70 -2.15 -13.16
CA ALA A 71 -7.43 -1.45 -13.04
C ALA A 71 -6.99 -1.66 -11.59
N PRO A 72 -5.96 -2.43 -11.32
CA PRO A 72 -5.54 -2.60 -9.95
C PRO A 72 -5.30 -1.17 -9.50
N LEU A 73 -5.88 -0.80 -8.37
CA LEU A 73 -5.54 0.44 -7.71
C LEU A 73 -4.07 0.63 -7.97
N THR A 74 -3.68 1.65 -8.73
CA THR A 74 -2.29 1.75 -9.20
C THR A 74 -1.41 1.53 -7.97
N VAL A 75 -0.23 0.98 -8.12
CA VAL A 75 0.69 0.75 -6.98
C VAL A 75 0.75 2.00 -6.11
N ARG A 76 0.68 3.18 -6.73
CA ARG A 76 0.61 4.48 -6.06
C ARG A 76 -0.68 4.66 -5.23
N GLN A 77 -1.84 4.23 -5.70
CA GLN A 77 -3.09 4.31 -4.93
C GLN A 77 -3.05 3.36 -3.73
N HIS A 78 -2.51 2.15 -3.90
CA HIS A 78 -2.25 1.23 -2.79
C HIS A 78 -1.25 1.82 -1.78
N MET A 79 -0.20 2.49 -2.25
CA MET A 79 0.75 3.21 -1.42
C MET A 79 0.05 4.28 -0.57
N ILE A 80 -0.72 5.16 -1.21
CA ILE A 80 -1.46 6.24 -0.52
C ILE A 80 -2.43 5.65 0.49
N THR A 81 -3.22 4.64 0.11
CA THR A 81 -4.16 3.97 1.01
C THR A 81 -3.45 3.36 2.22
N SER A 82 -2.29 2.75 2.02
CA SER A 82 -1.48 2.17 3.10
C SER A 82 -0.94 3.23 4.05
N ILE A 83 -0.45 4.36 3.53
CA ILE A 83 0.02 5.49 4.34
C ILE A 83 -1.13 6.08 5.16
N VAL A 84 -2.30 6.32 4.55
CA VAL A 84 -3.48 6.87 5.24
C VAL A 84 -3.97 5.93 6.34
N ALA A 85 -4.06 4.63 6.06
CA ALA A 85 -4.46 3.64 7.05
C ALA A 85 -3.48 3.61 8.24
N LEU A 86 -2.19 3.67 7.96
CA LEU A 86 -1.15 3.66 8.97
C LEU A 86 -1.16 4.94 9.82
N PHE A 87 -1.34 6.09 9.19
CA PHE A 87 -1.48 7.39 9.85
C PHE A 87 -2.65 7.38 10.83
N ASN A 88 -3.84 6.98 10.37
CA ASN A 88 -5.03 6.91 11.21
C ASN A 88 -4.87 5.90 12.36
N ALA A 89 -4.24 4.75 12.10
CA ALA A 89 -3.97 3.74 13.14
C ALA A 89 -2.98 4.26 14.21
N ALA A 90 -1.94 4.98 13.79
CA ALA A 90 -0.97 5.57 14.71
C ALA A 90 -1.61 6.64 15.60
N LEU A 91 -2.43 7.53 15.02
CA LEU A 91 -3.17 8.54 15.79
C LEU A 91 -4.18 7.92 16.77
N ALA A 92 -4.92 6.89 16.33
CA ALA A 92 -5.89 6.21 17.18
C ALA A 92 -5.22 5.50 18.37
N ALA A 93 -4.08 4.84 18.13
CA ALA A 93 -3.30 4.18 19.18
C ALA A 93 -2.79 5.18 20.21
N GLU A 94 -2.35 6.36 19.78
CA GLU A 94 -1.84 7.40 20.65
C GLU A 94 -2.96 8.08 21.46
N ALA A 95 -4.10 8.33 20.83
CA ALA A 95 -5.28 8.82 21.53
C ALA A 95 -5.73 7.89 22.68
N GLN A 96 -5.59 6.57 22.51
CA GLN A 96 -5.89 5.59 23.55
C GLN A 96 -4.87 5.61 24.70
N ARG A 97 -3.62 5.96 24.40
CA ARG A 97 -2.54 6.09 25.44
C ARG A 97 -2.65 7.38 26.25
N GLY A 98 -3.36 8.38 25.72
CA GLY A 98 -3.49 9.70 26.36
C GLY A 98 -2.21 10.53 26.35
N THR A 99 -1.25 10.19 25.48
CA THR A 99 0.02 10.92 25.36
C THR A 99 -0.19 12.19 24.54
N SER A 100 0.55 13.26 24.87
CA SER A 100 0.50 14.48 24.07
C SER A 100 1.21 14.27 22.73
N LEU A 101 0.56 14.67 21.62
CA LEU A 101 1.11 14.59 20.27
C LEU A 101 2.43 15.37 20.11
N GLN A 102 2.70 16.35 20.99
CA GLN A 102 3.95 17.13 20.99
C GLN A 102 5.19 16.29 21.32
N HIS A 103 5.00 15.18 22.04
CA HIS A 103 6.10 14.29 22.46
C HIS A 103 6.13 12.97 21.68
N PHE A 104 5.33 12.87 20.62
CA PHE A 104 5.12 11.64 19.88
C PHE A 104 5.76 11.73 18.49
N ASP A 105 6.79 10.90 18.22
CA ASP A 105 7.35 10.81 16.87
C ASP A 105 6.47 9.93 15.98
N LEU A 106 5.47 10.60 15.38
CA LEU A 106 4.52 9.95 14.47
C LEU A 106 5.23 9.30 13.28
N MET A 107 6.23 9.99 12.71
CA MET A 107 6.93 9.47 11.52
C MET A 107 7.75 8.23 11.83
N ASP A 108 8.37 8.19 13.00
CA ASP A 108 9.14 7.01 13.43
C ASP A 108 8.22 5.81 13.67
N VAL A 109 7.10 6.00 14.36
CA VAL A 109 6.10 4.95 14.60
C VAL A 109 5.51 4.45 13.28
N MET A 110 5.20 5.35 12.34
CA MET A 110 4.72 4.95 11.01
C MET A 110 5.76 4.13 10.25
N ARG A 111 7.04 4.54 10.26
CA ARG A 111 8.13 3.78 9.62
C ARG A 111 8.30 2.39 10.24
N GLN A 112 8.28 2.28 11.57
CA GLN A 112 8.41 0.99 12.25
C GLN A 112 7.25 0.05 11.91
N ASN A 113 6.02 0.54 11.94
CA ASN A 113 4.84 -0.24 11.58
C ASN A 113 4.83 -0.62 10.08
N MET A 114 5.21 0.31 9.19
CA MET A 114 5.33 0.01 7.76
C MET A 114 6.38 -1.08 7.51
N LYS A 115 7.53 -1.01 8.17
CA LYS A 115 8.57 -2.04 8.07
C LYS A 115 8.08 -3.41 8.51
N ALA A 116 7.34 -3.48 9.62
CA ALA A 116 6.76 -4.74 10.10
C ALA A 116 5.71 -5.31 9.12
N ASN A 117 4.85 -4.44 8.58
CA ASN A 117 3.84 -4.84 7.59
C ASN A 117 4.49 -5.30 6.28
N LEU A 118 5.53 -4.61 5.81
CA LEU A 118 6.29 -4.97 4.61
C LEU A 118 6.93 -6.36 4.77
N GLU A 119 7.55 -6.63 5.90
CA GLU A 119 8.16 -7.94 6.17
C GLU A 119 7.12 -9.07 6.15
N LYS A 120 5.98 -8.86 6.80
CA LYS A 120 4.86 -9.82 6.78
C LYS A 120 4.34 -10.06 5.36
N SER A 121 4.18 -8.99 4.56
CA SER A 121 3.71 -9.10 3.18
C SER A 121 4.72 -9.80 2.28
N ARG A 122 6.03 -9.59 2.47
CA ARG A 122 7.09 -10.32 1.76
C ARG A 122 7.07 -11.82 2.07
N GLN A 123 6.85 -12.18 3.33
CA GLN A 123 6.71 -13.59 3.74
C GLN A 123 5.50 -14.23 3.06
N GLN A 124 4.37 -13.52 3.01
CA GLN A 124 3.15 -13.99 2.34
C GLN A 124 3.36 -14.15 0.82
N LEU A 125 3.99 -13.18 0.17
CA LEU A 125 4.36 -13.26 -1.25
C LEU A 125 5.25 -14.47 -1.54
N ASN A 126 6.26 -14.72 -0.71
CA ASN A 126 7.15 -15.87 -0.86
C ASN A 126 6.37 -17.20 -0.67
N ALA A 127 5.40 -17.25 0.24
CA ALA A 127 4.54 -18.42 0.40
C ALA A 127 3.69 -18.68 -0.86
N PHE A 128 3.12 -17.65 -1.47
CA PHE A 128 2.38 -17.80 -2.73
C PHE A 128 3.30 -18.22 -3.89
N ARG A 129 4.48 -17.60 -4.02
CA ARG A 129 5.47 -17.97 -5.04
C ARG A 129 5.85 -19.44 -4.93
N LYS A 130 6.12 -19.92 -3.71
CA LYS A 130 6.42 -21.33 -3.46
C LYS A 130 5.23 -22.21 -3.80
N SER A 131 4.02 -21.84 -3.38
CA SER A 131 2.79 -22.62 -3.63
C SER A 131 2.50 -22.79 -5.13
N VAL A 132 2.73 -21.75 -5.94
CA VAL A 132 2.61 -21.82 -7.40
C VAL A 132 3.67 -22.75 -7.98
N ALA A 133 4.95 -22.56 -7.58
CA ALA A 133 6.06 -23.37 -8.08
C ALA A 133 5.89 -24.86 -7.75
N ASP A 134 5.50 -25.18 -6.53
CA ASP A 134 5.26 -26.57 -6.10
C ASP A 134 4.16 -27.24 -6.95
N ARG A 135 3.05 -26.53 -7.23
CA ARG A 135 1.97 -27.04 -8.09
C ARG A 135 2.39 -27.24 -9.53
N GLN A 136 3.20 -26.32 -10.08
CA GLN A 136 3.75 -26.47 -11.43
C GLN A 136 4.70 -27.68 -11.53
N VAL A 137 5.49 -27.93 -10.48
CA VAL A 137 6.34 -29.13 -10.39
C VAL A 137 5.48 -30.39 -10.31
N LEU A 138 4.46 -30.42 -9.44
CA LEU A 138 3.55 -31.56 -9.30
C LEU A 138 2.81 -31.87 -10.60
N LEU A 139 2.36 -30.85 -11.32
CA LEU A 139 1.68 -31.01 -12.60
C LEU A 139 2.53 -31.77 -13.63
N LYS A 140 3.85 -31.58 -13.59
CA LYS A 140 4.80 -32.28 -14.49
C LYS A 140 5.18 -33.70 -14.01
N ARG A 141 4.98 -34.00 -12.73
CA ARG A 141 5.45 -35.24 -12.10
C ARG A 141 4.35 -36.27 -11.83
N ILE A 142 3.09 -35.81 -11.77
CA ILE A 142 1.96 -36.68 -11.51
C ILE A 142 1.37 -37.12 -12.85
N SER A 143 1.47 -38.43 -13.13
CA SER A 143 0.81 -39.07 -14.27
C SER A 143 -0.03 -40.22 -13.79
N ARG A 144 -1.10 -40.50 -14.49
CA ARG A 144 -1.90 -41.70 -14.26
C ARG A 144 -1.19 -42.93 -14.86
N LYS A 145 -1.34 -44.08 -14.27
CA LYS A 145 -0.71 -45.34 -14.74
C LYS A 145 -1.48 -46.02 -15.88
N ASP A 146 -2.74 -45.65 -16.06
CA ASP A 146 -3.63 -46.14 -17.12
C ASP A 146 -4.05 -44.97 -18.05
N ASP A 147 -4.81 -45.28 -19.12
CA ASP A 147 -5.26 -44.31 -20.13
C ASP A 147 -6.48 -43.45 -19.68
N GLY A 148 -6.82 -43.45 -18.38
CA GLY A 148 -7.91 -42.63 -17.86
C GLY A 148 -7.54 -41.16 -17.63
N GLU A 149 -8.53 -40.35 -17.30
CA GLU A 149 -8.35 -38.91 -16.99
C GLU A 149 -7.47 -38.67 -15.74
N ASN A 150 -6.55 -37.72 -15.82
CA ASN A 150 -5.67 -37.40 -14.71
C ASN A 150 -6.33 -36.37 -13.78
N LEU A 151 -7.18 -36.82 -12.87
CA LEU A 151 -7.93 -35.98 -11.94
C LEU A 151 -7.03 -35.01 -11.14
N PHE A 152 -5.82 -35.45 -10.71
CA PHE A 152 -4.92 -34.58 -9.97
C PHE A 152 -4.35 -33.45 -10.83
N ALA A 153 -4.06 -33.72 -12.10
CA ALA A 153 -3.64 -32.67 -13.02
C ALA A 153 -4.74 -31.62 -13.23
N ASP A 154 -5.99 -32.03 -13.29
CA ASP A 154 -7.13 -31.13 -13.51
C ASP A 154 -7.42 -30.29 -12.25
N ILE A 155 -7.35 -30.89 -11.06
CA ILE A 155 -7.44 -30.15 -9.80
C ILE A 155 -6.34 -29.08 -9.70
N ILE A 156 -5.10 -29.43 -10.03
CA ILE A 156 -3.98 -28.46 -9.97
C ILE A 156 -4.18 -27.33 -11.00
N LYS A 157 -4.58 -27.67 -12.24
CA LYS A 157 -4.87 -26.66 -13.29
C LYS A 157 -5.99 -25.70 -12.88
N GLN A 158 -7.00 -26.20 -12.17
CA GLN A 158 -8.11 -25.38 -11.67
C GLN A 158 -7.67 -24.41 -10.55
N GLN A 159 -6.73 -24.84 -9.70
CA GLN A 159 -6.24 -24.01 -8.57
C GLN A 159 -5.17 -22.97 -8.99
N LEU A 160 -4.39 -23.23 -10.03
CA LEU A 160 -3.27 -22.40 -10.42
C LEU A 160 -3.66 -20.93 -10.73
N PRO A 161 -4.73 -20.64 -11.51
CA PRO A 161 -5.09 -19.26 -11.84
C PRO A 161 -5.36 -18.40 -10.61
N GLU A 162 -6.06 -18.96 -9.62
CA GLU A 162 -6.37 -18.24 -8.38
C GLU A 162 -5.12 -17.98 -7.55
N LEU A 163 -4.20 -18.93 -7.45
CA LEU A 163 -2.93 -18.76 -6.77
C LEU A 163 -2.02 -17.73 -7.47
N GLU A 164 -2.04 -17.70 -8.80
CA GLU A 164 -1.30 -16.70 -9.58
C GLU A 164 -1.89 -15.30 -9.39
N ARG A 165 -3.21 -15.19 -9.31
CA ARG A 165 -3.91 -13.94 -8.98
C ARG A 165 -3.49 -13.44 -7.60
N LEU A 166 -3.57 -14.30 -6.56
CA LEU A 166 -3.16 -13.96 -5.19
C LEU A 166 -1.68 -13.58 -5.09
N ARG A 167 -0.81 -14.28 -5.83
CA ARG A 167 0.62 -13.92 -5.94
C ARG A 167 0.80 -12.53 -6.52
N THR A 168 0.06 -12.19 -7.58
CA THR A 168 0.15 -10.90 -8.25
C THR A 168 -0.34 -9.77 -7.34
N GLU A 169 -1.46 -9.98 -6.63
CA GLU A 169 -1.96 -9.03 -5.63
C GLU A 169 -0.96 -8.80 -4.48
N ALA A 170 -0.36 -9.88 -3.99
CA ALA A 170 0.66 -9.78 -2.94
C ALA A 170 1.93 -9.05 -3.44
N ASP A 171 2.34 -9.25 -4.69
CA ASP A 171 3.48 -8.55 -5.29
C ASP A 171 3.21 -7.04 -5.42
N MET A 172 2.00 -6.67 -5.87
CA MET A 172 1.58 -5.26 -5.91
C MET A 172 1.55 -4.62 -4.53
N SER A 173 1.05 -5.34 -3.52
CA SER A 173 1.01 -4.87 -2.14
C SER A 173 2.42 -4.61 -1.59
N VAL A 174 3.37 -5.53 -1.84
CA VAL A 174 4.77 -5.36 -1.44
C VAL A 174 5.39 -4.13 -2.10
N ARG A 175 5.22 -3.96 -3.42
CA ARG A 175 5.72 -2.78 -4.15
C ARG A 175 5.14 -1.48 -3.61
N ALA A 176 3.84 -1.45 -3.33
CA ALA A 176 3.18 -0.29 -2.76
C ALA A 176 3.73 0.09 -1.38
N MET A 177 4.00 -0.92 -0.54
CA MET A 177 4.60 -0.71 0.78
C MET A 177 6.07 -0.26 0.69
N GLU A 178 6.83 -0.76 -0.29
CA GLU A 178 8.20 -0.31 -0.57
C GLU A 178 8.22 1.17 -0.97
N MET A 179 7.32 1.57 -1.87
CA MET A 179 7.16 2.99 -2.24
C MET A 179 6.69 3.84 -1.04
N ALA A 180 5.78 3.31 -0.21
CA ALA A 180 5.34 4.00 0.99
C ALA A 180 6.47 4.19 2.01
N MET A 181 7.35 3.20 2.14
CA MET A 181 8.51 3.27 3.03
C MET A 181 9.52 4.31 2.55
N ASP A 182 9.75 4.39 1.24
CA ASP A 182 10.59 5.42 0.62
C ASP A 182 10.00 6.82 0.83
N GLU A 183 8.71 7.00 0.54
CA GLU A 183 7.99 8.26 0.76
C GLU A 183 8.07 8.72 2.22
N LEU A 184 7.81 7.82 3.19
CA LEU A 184 7.93 8.13 4.61
C LEU A 184 9.35 8.53 5.04
N GLY A 185 10.37 8.13 4.28
CA GLY A 185 11.75 8.53 4.49
C GLY A 185 11.99 10.04 4.26
N HIS A 186 11.15 10.70 3.47
CA HIS A 186 11.27 12.12 3.17
C HIS A 186 10.67 13.04 4.26
N TYR A 187 9.97 12.48 5.25
CA TYR A 187 9.31 13.23 6.32
C TYR A 187 10.02 13.03 7.66
N LYS A 188 9.99 14.06 8.48
CA LYS A 188 10.43 14.03 9.88
C LYS A 188 9.35 14.64 10.78
N SER A 189 9.24 14.15 12.00
CA SER A 189 8.47 14.80 13.05
C SER A 189 9.39 15.74 13.83
N GLU A 190 8.89 16.91 14.19
CA GLU A 190 9.51 17.73 15.24
C GLU A 190 8.87 17.33 16.57
N VAL A 191 9.67 16.76 17.45
CA VAL A 191 9.23 16.29 18.75
C VAL A 191 9.81 17.23 19.81
N GLU A 192 8.94 17.79 20.65
CA GLU A 192 9.39 18.53 21.82
C GLU A 192 10.01 17.57 22.81
N LEU A 193 11.34 17.64 22.98
CA LEU A 193 12.01 16.92 24.04
C LEU A 193 11.51 17.48 25.37
N ILE A 194 10.89 16.64 26.18
CA ILE A 194 10.64 16.97 27.60
C ILE A 194 12.03 17.19 28.18
N GLN A 195 12.40 18.46 28.40
CA GLN A 195 13.66 18.78 29.03
C GLN A 195 13.62 18.15 30.43
N ALA A 196 14.43 17.11 30.63
CA ALA A 196 14.65 16.50 31.92
C ALA A 196 15.14 17.51 32.99
N VAL A 197 15.47 18.72 32.59
CA VAL A 197 15.89 19.86 33.41
C VAL A 197 14.80 20.35 34.38
N GLN A 198 13.51 20.19 34.07
CA GLN A 198 12.46 20.56 35.03
C GLN A 198 12.31 19.56 36.19
N MET A 199 12.67 18.31 36.04
CA MET A 199 12.66 17.35 37.15
C MET A 199 13.84 17.55 38.13
N MET A 200 14.97 18.07 37.69
CA MET A 200 16.09 18.39 38.58
C MET A 200 15.85 19.65 39.41
N GLN A 201 15.06 20.62 38.94
CA GLN A 201 14.73 21.80 39.75
C GLN A 201 13.69 21.53 40.83
N PHE A 202 12.80 20.56 40.67
CA PHE A 202 11.87 20.12 41.71
C PHE A 202 12.45 19.09 42.65
N GLY A 203 13.45 18.30 42.25
CA GLY A 203 14.17 17.34 43.07
C GLY A 203 15.10 17.98 44.10
N GLY A 204 15.55 19.24 43.84
CA GLY A 204 16.44 19.97 44.74
C GLY A 204 15.76 20.64 45.97
N MET A 205 14.42 20.71 45.97
CA MET A 205 13.68 21.41 47.04
C MET A 205 13.21 20.48 48.18
N PHE A 206 13.37 19.15 48.02
CA PHE A 206 12.96 18.17 49.06
C PHE A 206 14.12 17.44 49.76
N SER A 207 15.38 17.79 49.49
CA SER A 207 16.53 17.09 50.07
C SER A 207 17.13 17.74 51.33
N ASN A 208 16.38 18.63 52.05
CA ASN A 208 16.91 19.27 53.22
C ASN A 208 16.07 19.08 54.50
N GLN A 209 15.47 17.91 54.68
CA GLN A 209 15.00 17.45 56.01
C GLN A 209 14.88 15.92 56.02
N THR A 210 15.79 15.29 56.56
CA THR A 210 15.88 14.14 57.48
C THR A 210 17.12 13.31 57.14
N GLY A 211 18.15 13.51 57.95
CA GLY A 211 19.20 12.50 58.05
C GLY A 211 18.60 11.23 58.64
N ASN A 212 18.71 10.16 57.94
CA ASN A 212 19.07 8.88 58.55
C ASN A 212 19.41 7.85 57.43
N SER A 213 20.52 7.20 57.68
CA SER A 213 21.12 6.16 56.89
C SER A 213 20.22 4.92 56.76
N SER A 214 20.07 4.38 55.57
CA SER A 214 20.01 2.91 55.38
C SER A 214 20.38 2.55 53.93
N VAL A 215 21.50 1.86 53.84
CA VAL A 215 22.09 1.21 52.70
C VAL A 215 21.15 0.12 52.23
N PHE A 216 20.65 0.18 50.96
CA PHE A 216 20.07 -0.96 50.29
C PHE A 216 21.03 -1.46 49.21
N THR A 217 21.66 -2.61 49.49
CA THR A 217 22.38 -3.44 48.55
C THR A 217 21.40 -4.27 47.73
N PHE A 218 21.41 -4.14 46.43
CA PHE A 218 20.78 -5.10 45.54
C PHE A 218 21.77 -6.21 45.17
N ARG A 219 21.29 -7.41 45.28
CA ARG A 219 21.90 -8.66 44.81
C ARG A 219 21.20 -9.08 43.53
#